data_fdeb5298afdb26b169cf343631b68dc1
#
_entry.id   fdeb5298afdb26b169cf343631b68dc1
#
_cell.length_a   1.000
_cell.length_b   1.000
_cell.length_c   1.000
_cell.angle_alpha   90.00
_cell.angle_beta   90.00
_cell.angle_gamma   90.00
#
_symmetry.space_group_name_H-M   'P 1'
#
loop_
_entity.id
_entity.type
_entity.pdbx_description
1 polymer ?
#
loop_
_entity_poly.entity_id
_entity_poly.type
_entity_poly.pdbx_seq_one_letter_code
_entity_poly.pdbx_strand_id
1 'polypeptide(L)'
;MSREFNQCITPLTQEMVESYHEDDAYTTYTSTALPNRNEIIGILCDIRELFYPRHYGSRELFNCTIQYYIGDILMRIEERLHKQIRLCLMRKYENSEKYQVQAVADEAAQISCAFMKTLPKIRTHMAQDVQAAYDGDPAAADKDQIIFSYPGVFAMMVYRVAHELYQLGVPIIPRMMTEYAHSRTGIDINPGA
;
A
#
# COMPACT_ATOMS: atom_id res chain seq x y z
N MET A 1 -21.41 32.91 -2.76
CA MET A 1 -20.08 33.19 -3.33
C MET A 1 -20.11 34.64 -3.81
N SER A 2 -19.14 35.48 -3.40
CA SER A 2 -19.13 36.89 -3.75
C SER A 2 -18.79 37.07 -5.25
N ARG A 3 -19.27 38.16 -5.84
CA ARG A 3 -19.02 38.52 -7.25
C ARG A 3 -17.51 38.71 -7.51
N GLU A 4 -16.79 39.18 -6.51
CA GLU A 4 -15.32 39.34 -6.51
C GLU A 4 -14.57 38.01 -6.61
N PHE A 5 -15.07 36.96 -5.93
CA PHE A 5 -14.47 35.62 -6.01
C PHE A 5 -14.54 35.04 -7.42
N ASN A 6 -15.69 35.17 -8.10
CA ASN A 6 -15.85 34.69 -9.47
C ASN A 6 -14.98 35.48 -10.48
N GLN A 7 -14.75 36.79 -10.22
CA GLN A 7 -13.88 37.60 -11.07
C GLN A 7 -12.39 37.20 -10.96
N CYS A 8 -11.96 36.70 -9.82
CA CYS A 8 -10.59 36.22 -9.61
C CYS A 8 -10.37 34.79 -10.13
N ILE A 9 -11.33 33.89 -9.90
CA ILE A 9 -11.20 32.45 -10.21
C ILE A 9 -11.12 32.18 -11.70
N THR A 10 -11.88 32.88 -12.52
CA THR A 10 -11.91 32.62 -13.99
C THR A 10 -10.54 32.84 -14.64
N PRO A 11 -9.87 34.02 -14.48
CA PRO A 11 -8.54 34.21 -15.06
C PRO A 11 -7.48 33.26 -14.43
N LEU A 12 -7.55 33.02 -13.13
CA LEU A 12 -6.63 32.10 -12.45
C LEU A 12 -6.78 30.66 -12.96
N THR A 13 -8.00 30.23 -13.25
CA THR A 13 -8.24 28.92 -13.87
C THR A 13 -7.58 28.83 -15.23
N GLN A 14 -7.66 29.89 -16.03
CA GLN A 14 -7.05 29.93 -17.36
C GLN A 14 -5.51 29.85 -17.25
N GLU A 15 -4.91 30.65 -16.38
CA GLU A 15 -3.46 30.64 -16.12
C GLU A 15 -2.99 29.26 -15.64
N MET A 16 -3.76 28.61 -14.76
CA MET A 16 -3.45 27.25 -14.29
C MET A 16 -3.52 26.22 -15.43
N VAL A 17 -4.54 26.31 -16.31
CA VAL A 17 -4.64 25.42 -17.48
C VAL A 17 -3.46 25.63 -18.43
N GLU A 18 -3.08 26.88 -18.68
CA GLU A 18 -1.92 27.21 -19.52
C GLU A 18 -0.62 26.64 -18.93
N SER A 19 -0.41 26.77 -17.60
CA SER A 19 0.76 26.20 -16.93
C SER A 19 0.83 24.66 -17.06
N TYR A 20 -0.31 23.98 -17.17
CA TYR A 20 -0.36 22.53 -17.42
C TYR A 20 0.08 22.15 -18.83
N HIS A 21 -0.12 23.03 -19.82
CA HIS A 21 0.34 22.77 -21.18
C HIS A 21 1.84 23.03 -21.38
N GLU A 22 2.45 23.83 -20.51
CA GLU A 22 3.90 24.09 -20.55
C GLU A 22 4.73 22.93 -19.97
N ASP A 23 4.14 22.08 -19.12
CA ASP A 23 4.81 20.97 -18.43
C ASP A 23 4.19 19.61 -18.76
N ASP A 24 4.50 19.11 -19.96
CA ASP A 24 4.00 17.82 -20.46
C ASP A 24 4.31 16.61 -19.56
N ALA A 25 5.33 16.72 -18.68
CA ALA A 25 5.80 15.58 -17.90
C ALA A 25 4.87 15.20 -16.75
N TYR A 26 4.12 16.16 -16.17
CA TYR A 26 3.31 15.94 -14.97
C TYR A 26 1.81 16.09 -15.20
N THR A 27 1.40 16.64 -16.32
CA THR A 27 0.03 17.12 -16.56
C THR A 27 -0.68 16.44 -17.71
N THR A 28 -0.03 15.52 -18.40
CA THR A 28 -0.70 14.73 -19.42
C THR A 28 -1.88 14.04 -18.76
N TYR A 29 -3.10 14.48 -19.06
CA TYR A 29 -4.32 13.73 -18.85
C TYR A 29 -4.27 12.47 -19.73
N THR A 30 -3.30 11.59 -19.41
CA THR A 30 -3.24 10.28 -20.05
C THR A 30 -4.47 9.52 -19.64
N SER A 31 -5.01 8.74 -20.55
CA SER A 31 -6.17 7.88 -20.31
C SER A 31 -5.94 6.83 -19.22
N THR A 32 -4.72 6.67 -18.77
CA THR A 32 -4.32 5.64 -17.79
C THR A 32 -4.30 6.22 -16.38
N ALA A 33 -5.23 5.78 -15.56
CA ALA A 33 -5.27 6.14 -14.15
C ALA A 33 -4.02 5.65 -13.41
N LEU A 34 -3.49 6.49 -12.54
CA LEU A 34 -2.34 6.15 -11.68
C LEU A 34 -2.80 5.37 -10.43
N PRO A 35 -1.88 4.62 -9.78
CA PRO A 35 -2.19 3.98 -8.51
C PRO A 35 -2.52 5.02 -7.44
N ASN A 36 -3.48 4.68 -6.58
CA ASN A 36 -3.96 5.58 -5.55
C ASN A 36 -3.21 5.35 -4.23
N ARG A 37 -2.54 6.39 -3.73
CA ARG A 37 -1.76 6.34 -2.47
C ARG A 37 -2.62 5.94 -1.28
N ASN A 38 -3.85 6.42 -1.16
CA ASN A 38 -4.72 6.10 -0.04
C ASN A 38 -5.18 4.64 -0.07
N GLU A 39 -5.39 4.07 -1.27
CA GLU A 39 -5.67 2.65 -1.43
C GLU A 39 -4.48 1.79 -0.98
N ILE A 40 -3.25 2.19 -1.32
CA ILE A 40 -2.04 1.49 -0.87
C ILE A 40 -1.90 1.53 0.66
N ILE A 41 -2.16 2.68 1.27
CA ILE A 41 -2.18 2.80 2.74
C ILE A 41 -3.27 1.91 3.35
N GLY A 42 -4.45 1.87 2.74
CA GLY A 42 -5.54 1.01 3.18
C GLY A 42 -5.18 -0.47 3.12
N ILE A 43 -4.48 -0.93 2.08
CA ILE A 43 -3.97 -2.30 1.97
C ILE A 43 -3.01 -2.61 3.13
N LEU A 44 -2.11 -1.69 3.48
CA LEU A 44 -1.23 -1.86 4.64
C LEU A 44 -1.99 -1.94 5.97
N CYS A 45 -3.08 -1.19 6.11
CA CYS A 45 -3.96 -1.29 7.28
C CYS A 45 -4.67 -2.65 7.35
N ASP A 46 -5.20 -3.14 6.23
CA ASP A 46 -5.83 -4.46 6.14
C ASP A 46 -4.82 -5.60 6.45
N ILE A 47 -3.59 -5.50 5.95
CA ILE A 47 -2.51 -6.46 6.27
C ILE A 47 -2.14 -6.41 7.76
N ARG A 48 -2.08 -5.22 8.35
CA ARG A 48 -1.82 -5.07 9.80
C ARG A 48 -2.95 -5.68 10.63
N GLU A 49 -4.20 -5.47 10.24
CA GLU A 49 -5.37 -6.11 10.84
C GLU A 49 -5.30 -7.64 10.72
N LEU A 50 -4.93 -8.15 9.55
CA LEU A 50 -4.75 -9.58 9.30
C LEU A 50 -3.69 -10.21 10.21
N PHE A 51 -2.56 -9.52 10.42
CA PHE A 51 -1.45 -10.04 11.22
C PHE A 51 -1.72 -9.94 12.72
N TYR A 52 -2.42 -8.89 13.15
CA TYR A 52 -2.69 -8.56 14.54
C TYR A 52 -4.18 -8.26 14.79
N PRO A 53 -5.08 -9.25 14.59
CA PRO A 53 -6.53 -9.02 14.61
C PRO A 53 -7.04 -8.55 15.99
N ARG A 54 -6.40 -8.95 17.10
CA ARG A 54 -6.74 -8.49 18.45
C ARG A 54 -6.39 -7.04 18.70
N HIS A 55 -5.38 -6.51 18.01
CA HIS A 55 -4.85 -5.17 18.23
C HIS A 55 -5.46 -4.13 17.29
N TYR A 56 -5.75 -4.52 16.05
CA TYR A 56 -6.17 -3.60 14.99
C TYR A 56 -7.50 -4.00 14.34
N GLY A 57 -8.10 -5.11 14.76
CA GLY A 57 -9.40 -5.52 14.26
C GLY A 57 -10.52 -4.60 14.75
N SER A 58 -11.44 -4.25 13.85
CA SER A 58 -12.60 -3.40 14.13
C SER A 58 -13.83 -4.16 14.60
N ARG A 59 -13.83 -5.50 14.53
CA ARG A 59 -14.95 -6.38 14.83
C ARG A 59 -14.70 -7.15 16.12
N GLU A 60 -15.75 -7.33 16.91
CA GLU A 60 -15.74 -8.31 17.98
C GLU A 60 -15.59 -9.71 17.38
N LEU A 61 -14.39 -10.28 17.48
CA LEU A 61 -14.04 -11.62 16.96
C LEU A 61 -14.94 -12.74 17.54
N PHE A 62 -15.71 -12.44 18.59
CA PHE A 62 -16.60 -13.38 19.29
C PHE A 62 -17.85 -13.77 18.50
N ASN A 63 -18.23 -12.99 17.47
CA ASN A 63 -19.48 -13.17 16.74
C ASN A 63 -19.32 -13.85 15.37
N CYS A 64 -18.10 -14.14 14.93
CA CYS A 64 -17.87 -14.89 13.69
C CYS A 64 -16.72 -15.89 13.88
N THR A 65 -16.69 -16.93 13.05
CA THR A 65 -15.54 -17.85 13.05
C THR A 65 -14.33 -17.12 12.49
N ILE A 66 -13.17 -17.38 13.04
CA ILE A 66 -11.88 -16.81 12.60
C ILE A 66 -11.64 -17.01 11.10
N GLN A 67 -12.14 -18.10 10.52
CA GLN A 67 -12.03 -18.39 9.09
C GLN A 67 -12.77 -17.38 8.22
N TYR A 68 -14.01 -17.03 8.58
CA TYR A 68 -14.77 -16.01 7.84
C TYR A 68 -14.14 -14.63 7.97
N TYR A 69 -13.66 -14.29 9.17
CA TYR A 69 -12.97 -13.01 9.41
C TYR A 69 -11.69 -12.88 8.56
N ILE A 70 -10.83 -13.90 8.58
CA ILE A 70 -9.61 -13.92 7.77
C ILE A 70 -9.96 -13.90 6.27
N GLY A 71 -10.97 -14.66 5.85
CA GLY A 71 -11.41 -14.71 4.46
C GLY A 71 -11.87 -13.34 3.95
N ASP A 72 -12.64 -12.60 4.73
CA ASP A 72 -13.09 -11.24 4.41
C ASP A 72 -11.91 -10.27 4.21
N ILE A 73 -10.93 -10.30 5.14
CA ILE A 73 -9.74 -9.44 5.03
C ILE A 73 -8.90 -9.81 3.80
N LEU A 74 -8.69 -11.10 3.55
CA LEU A 74 -7.91 -11.54 2.39
C LEU A 74 -8.57 -11.12 1.07
N MET A 75 -9.90 -11.19 0.97
CA MET A 75 -10.63 -10.71 -0.21
C MET A 75 -10.48 -9.21 -0.40
N ARG A 76 -10.58 -8.41 0.67
CA ARG A 76 -10.37 -6.96 0.61
C ARG A 76 -8.96 -6.59 0.14
N ILE A 77 -7.95 -7.28 0.68
CA ILE A 77 -6.54 -7.06 0.28
C ILE A 77 -6.37 -7.40 -1.19
N GLU A 78 -6.85 -8.57 -1.61
CA GLU A 78 -6.70 -9.07 -2.99
C GLU A 78 -7.36 -8.11 -3.99
N GLU A 79 -8.62 -7.76 -3.82
CA GLU A 79 -9.37 -6.88 -4.71
C GLU A 79 -8.68 -5.52 -4.89
N ARG A 80 -8.27 -4.89 -3.77
CA ARG A 80 -7.61 -3.59 -3.79
C ARG A 80 -6.22 -3.67 -4.39
N LEU A 81 -5.42 -4.67 -3.99
CA LEU A 81 -4.05 -4.83 -4.47
C LEU A 81 -4.01 -5.16 -5.95
N HIS A 82 -4.81 -6.10 -6.42
CA HIS A 82 -4.93 -6.44 -7.84
C HIS A 82 -5.22 -5.19 -8.69
N LYS A 83 -6.19 -4.38 -8.28
CA LYS A 83 -6.52 -3.13 -8.98
C LYS A 83 -5.33 -2.17 -9.05
N GLN A 84 -4.59 -1.99 -7.95
CA GLN A 84 -3.43 -1.09 -7.92
C GLN A 84 -2.25 -1.63 -8.75
N ILE A 85 -1.98 -2.93 -8.68
CA ILE A 85 -0.95 -3.57 -9.52
C ILE A 85 -1.28 -3.39 -10.99
N ARG A 86 -2.54 -3.65 -11.38
CA ARG A 86 -2.98 -3.47 -12.77
C ARG A 86 -2.75 -2.04 -13.26
N LEU A 87 -3.06 -1.01 -12.46
CA LEU A 87 -2.81 0.39 -12.82
C LEU A 87 -1.31 0.66 -13.03
N CYS A 88 -0.45 0.14 -12.17
CA CYS A 88 0.99 0.27 -12.31
C CYS A 88 1.52 -0.40 -13.59
N LEU A 89 1.03 -1.60 -13.91
CA LEU A 89 1.42 -2.32 -15.11
C LEU A 89 0.90 -1.66 -16.39
N MET A 90 -0.34 -1.16 -16.37
CA MET A 90 -0.88 -0.37 -17.48
C MET A 90 0.03 0.83 -17.79
N ARG A 91 0.46 1.58 -16.77
CA ARG A 91 1.39 2.69 -16.92
C ARG A 91 2.77 2.25 -17.44
N LYS A 92 3.30 1.14 -16.91
CA LYS A 92 4.59 0.57 -17.32
C LYS A 92 4.62 0.22 -18.82
N TYR A 93 3.51 -0.29 -19.34
CA TYR A 93 3.41 -0.77 -20.72
C TYR A 93 2.74 0.21 -21.68
N GLU A 94 2.30 1.38 -21.23
CA GLU A 94 1.52 2.36 -22.01
C GLU A 94 2.14 2.67 -23.40
N ASN A 95 3.48 2.75 -23.47
CA ASN A 95 4.22 3.04 -24.71
C ASN A 95 4.84 1.78 -25.35
N SER A 96 4.38 0.60 -24.96
CA SER A 96 4.90 -0.66 -25.53
C SER A 96 4.05 -1.13 -26.69
N GLU A 97 4.69 -1.49 -27.81
CA GLU A 97 4.00 -2.12 -28.96
C GLU A 97 3.31 -3.45 -28.59
N LYS A 98 3.72 -4.06 -27.48
CA LYS A 98 3.15 -5.30 -26.94
C LYS A 98 2.00 -5.08 -25.97
N TYR A 99 1.55 -3.83 -25.77
CA TYR A 99 0.47 -3.51 -24.85
C TYR A 99 -0.84 -4.17 -25.26
N GLN A 100 -1.23 -5.19 -24.52
CA GLN A 100 -2.55 -5.83 -24.64
C GLN A 100 -3.23 -5.79 -23.26
N VAL A 101 -4.40 -5.18 -23.20
CA VAL A 101 -5.15 -4.98 -21.95
C VAL A 101 -5.40 -6.29 -21.20
N GLN A 102 -5.68 -7.38 -21.93
CA GLN A 102 -5.91 -8.68 -21.33
C GLN A 102 -4.62 -9.28 -20.74
N ALA A 103 -3.50 -9.17 -21.44
CA ALA A 103 -2.22 -9.67 -20.94
C ALA A 103 -1.78 -8.96 -19.65
N VAL A 104 -2.01 -7.64 -19.58
CA VAL A 104 -1.74 -6.85 -18.37
C VAL A 104 -2.66 -7.27 -17.21
N ALA A 105 -3.93 -7.57 -17.49
CA ALA A 105 -4.87 -8.04 -16.48
C ALA A 105 -4.46 -9.42 -15.94
N ASP A 106 -4.04 -10.33 -16.83
CA ASP A 106 -3.58 -11.67 -16.46
C ASP A 106 -2.28 -11.62 -15.65
N GLU A 107 -1.32 -10.77 -16.03
CA GLU A 107 -0.09 -10.53 -15.27
C GLU A 107 -0.38 -9.96 -13.88
N ALA A 108 -1.27 -8.98 -13.78
CA ALA A 108 -1.69 -8.41 -12.49
C ALA A 108 -2.31 -9.46 -11.57
N ALA A 109 -3.16 -10.34 -12.11
CA ALA A 109 -3.78 -11.43 -11.35
C ALA A 109 -2.74 -12.45 -10.86
N GLN A 110 -1.77 -12.81 -11.71
CA GLN A 110 -0.69 -13.71 -11.32
C GLN A 110 0.18 -13.12 -10.21
N ILE A 111 0.57 -11.85 -10.31
CA ILE A 111 1.37 -11.15 -9.30
C ILE A 111 0.58 -11.04 -8.00
N SER A 112 -0.69 -10.62 -8.04
CA SER A 112 -1.54 -10.51 -6.85
C SER A 112 -1.65 -11.86 -6.14
N CYS A 113 -1.97 -12.93 -6.87
CA CYS A 113 -2.04 -14.28 -6.31
C CYS A 113 -0.70 -14.75 -5.73
N ALA A 114 0.42 -14.47 -6.40
CA ALA A 114 1.76 -14.81 -5.90
C ALA A 114 2.06 -14.08 -4.59
N PHE A 115 1.77 -12.79 -4.52
CA PHE A 115 1.92 -11.99 -3.30
C PHE A 115 1.07 -12.53 -2.15
N MET A 116 -0.24 -12.80 -2.39
CA MET A 116 -1.14 -13.31 -1.34
C MET A 116 -0.60 -14.60 -0.69
N LYS A 117 0.08 -15.45 -1.44
CA LYS A 117 0.70 -16.68 -0.93
C LYS A 117 1.87 -16.42 0.02
N THR A 118 2.47 -15.23 0.01
CA THR A 118 3.59 -14.87 0.91
C THR A 118 3.12 -14.42 2.29
N LEU A 119 1.86 -13.96 2.44
CA LEU A 119 1.34 -13.37 3.67
C LEU A 119 1.50 -14.27 4.92
N PRO A 120 1.26 -15.58 4.87
CA PRO A 120 1.48 -16.44 6.04
C PRO A 120 2.94 -16.47 6.50
N LYS A 121 3.89 -16.47 5.56
CA LYS A 121 5.33 -16.42 5.84
C LYS A 121 5.72 -15.08 6.45
N ILE A 122 5.24 -13.97 5.87
CA ILE A 122 5.48 -12.63 6.42
C ILE A 122 4.97 -12.55 7.85
N ARG A 123 3.74 -13.02 8.12
CA ARG A 123 3.17 -13.04 9.47
C ARG A 123 4.02 -13.81 10.46
N THR A 124 4.59 -14.95 10.05
CA THR A 124 5.50 -15.73 10.89
C THR A 124 6.77 -14.93 11.24
N HIS A 125 7.37 -14.25 10.25
CA HIS A 125 8.53 -13.39 10.51
C HIS A 125 8.16 -12.21 11.42
N MET A 126 6.97 -11.62 11.27
CA MET A 126 6.52 -10.54 12.16
C MET A 126 6.37 -11.00 13.62
N ALA A 127 5.94 -12.24 13.84
CA ALA A 127 5.90 -12.80 15.19
C ALA A 127 7.31 -12.96 15.79
N GLN A 128 8.30 -13.30 14.98
CA GLN A 128 9.71 -13.37 15.39
C GLN A 128 10.29 -11.97 15.66
N ASP A 129 9.95 -10.96 14.84
CA ASP A 129 10.39 -9.59 15.05
C ASP A 129 9.83 -9.01 16.36
N VAL A 130 8.56 -9.29 16.69
CA VAL A 130 7.94 -8.89 17.96
C VAL A 130 8.62 -9.61 19.14
N GLN A 131 8.95 -10.90 19.00
CA GLN A 131 9.66 -11.65 20.03
C GLN A 131 11.05 -11.06 20.25
N ALA A 132 11.82 -10.80 19.18
CA ALA A 132 13.15 -10.23 19.26
C ALA A 132 13.15 -8.83 19.91
N ALA A 133 12.15 -8.01 19.60
CA ALA A 133 11.97 -6.70 20.23
C ALA A 133 11.67 -6.83 21.74
N TYR A 134 10.86 -7.82 22.13
CA TYR A 134 10.57 -8.09 23.54
C TYR A 134 11.81 -8.59 24.30
N ASP A 135 12.57 -9.50 23.71
CA ASP A 135 13.78 -10.05 24.33
C ASP A 135 14.91 -9.02 24.44
N GLY A 136 14.92 -8.04 23.51
CA GLY A 136 15.96 -7.01 23.44
C GLY A 136 15.70 -5.76 24.28
N ASP A 137 14.49 -5.56 24.79
CA ASP A 137 14.12 -4.37 25.56
C ASP A 137 13.62 -4.72 26.97
N PRO A 138 14.47 -4.58 28.00
CA PRO A 138 14.07 -4.84 29.38
C PRO A 138 12.94 -3.93 29.89
N ALA A 139 12.64 -2.81 29.22
CA ALA A 139 11.57 -1.89 29.57
C ALA A 139 10.23 -2.28 28.98
N ALA A 140 10.18 -3.23 28.06
CA ALA A 140 8.93 -3.70 27.46
C ALA A 140 8.12 -4.50 28.49
N ALA A 141 6.92 -4.05 28.81
CA ALA A 141 6.03 -4.73 29.77
C ALA A 141 5.51 -6.06 29.20
N ASP A 142 5.12 -6.06 27.93
CA ASP A 142 4.59 -7.21 27.21
C ASP A 142 4.69 -7.04 25.69
N LYS A 143 4.29 -8.06 24.94
CA LYS A 143 4.26 -8.01 23.47
C LYS A 143 3.15 -7.13 22.90
N ASP A 144 2.06 -6.94 23.65
CA ASP A 144 0.97 -6.06 23.22
C ASP A 144 1.46 -4.61 23.17
N GLN A 145 2.25 -4.18 24.16
CA GLN A 145 2.91 -2.87 24.15
C GLN A 145 3.83 -2.70 22.92
N ILE A 146 4.60 -3.71 22.57
CA ILE A 146 5.49 -3.69 21.41
C ILE A 146 4.68 -3.53 20.12
N ILE A 147 3.63 -4.34 19.94
CA ILE A 147 2.80 -4.30 18.74
C ILE A 147 2.10 -2.95 18.58
N PHE A 148 1.63 -2.34 19.68
CA PHE A 148 0.94 -1.04 19.62
C PHE A 148 1.88 0.15 19.45
N SER A 149 3.08 0.10 20.06
CA SER A 149 3.85 1.32 20.35
C SER A 149 5.20 1.39 19.64
N TYR A 150 5.81 0.24 19.25
CA TYR A 150 7.17 0.26 18.69
C TYR A 150 7.14 0.58 17.19
N PRO A 151 7.71 1.72 16.78
CA PRO A 151 7.72 2.13 15.37
C PRO A 151 8.47 1.12 14.49
N GLY A 152 9.49 0.44 15.01
CA GLY A 152 10.26 -0.58 14.31
C GLY A 152 9.40 -1.75 13.83
N VAL A 153 8.42 -2.19 14.63
CA VAL A 153 7.52 -3.30 14.24
C VAL A 153 6.68 -2.91 13.02
N PHE A 154 6.17 -1.67 13.00
CA PHE A 154 5.42 -1.17 11.84
C PHE A 154 6.31 -1.01 10.60
N ALA A 155 7.50 -0.43 10.77
CA ALA A 155 8.45 -0.26 9.66
C ALA A 155 8.87 -1.60 9.05
N MET A 156 9.16 -2.61 9.89
CA MET A 156 9.53 -3.96 9.45
C MET A 156 8.37 -4.66 8.73
N MET A 157 7.14 -4.52 9.23
CA MET A 157 5.95 -5.06 8.54
C MET A 157 5.83 -4.48 7.13
N VAL A 158 5.89 -3.16 7.00
CA VAL A 158 5.78 -2.50 5.70
C VAL A 158 6.93 -2.88 4.78
N TYR A 159 8.16 -2.93 5.30
CA TYR A 159 9.32 -3.38 4.54
C TYR A 159 9.13 -4.79 3.97
N ARG A 160 8.74 -5.77 4.80
CA ARG A 160 8.54 -7.15 4.35
C ARG A 160 7.47 -7.27 3.26
N VAL A 161 6.36 -6.54 3.42
CA VAL A 161 5.29 -6.47 2.42
C VAL A 161 5.78 -5.84 1.12
N ALA A 162 6.45 -4.69 1.22
CA ALA A 162 7.00 -3.98 0.08
C ALA A 162 8.10 -4.78 -0.64
N HIS A 163 8.94 -5.49 0.11
CA HIS A 163 10.00 -6.34 -0.43
C HIS A 163 9.45 -7.48 -1.31
N GLU A 164 8.42 -8.19 -0.86
CA GLU A 164 7.80 -9.25 -1.67
C GLU A 164 7.18 -8.68 -2.97
N LEU A 165 6.52 -7.52 -2.92
CA LEU A 165 6.02 -6.86 -4.12
C LEU A 165 7.16 -6.38 -5.04
N TYR A 166 8.27 -5.91 -4.46
CA TYR A 166 9.46 -5.52 -5.22
C TYR A 166 10.07 -6.72 -5.93
N GLN A 167 10.20 -7.86 -5.27
CA GLN A 167 10.71 -9.12 -5.86
C GLN A 167 9.80 -9.63 -6.99
N LEU A 168 8.50 -9.38 -6.91
CA LEU A 168 7.53 -9.69 -7.96
C LEU A 168 7.54 -8.67 -9.12
N GLY A 169 8.42 -7.67 -9.08
CA GLY A 169 8.59 -6.67 -10.14
C GLY A 169 7.50 -5.63 -10.22
N VAL A 170 6.71 -5.43 -9.14
CA VAL A 170 5.67 -4.41 -9.08
C VAL A 170 6.31 -3.03 -9.05
N PRO A 171 6.02 -2.14 -10.03
CA PRO A 171 6.57 -0.80 -10.02
C PRO A 171 5.84 0.11 -9.03
N ILE A 172 6.52 1.14 -8.53
CA ILE A 172 5.99 2.26 -7.75
C ILE A 172 5.45 1.87 -6.37
N ILE A 173 4.54 0.89 -6.27
CA ILE A 173 3.85 0.51 -5.02
C ILE A 173 4.82 0.20 -3.87
N PRO A 174 5.89 -0.61 -4.04
CA PRO A 174 6.83 -0.89 -2.95
C PRO A 174 7.45 0.38 -2.36
N ARG A 175 7.82 1.33 -3.22
CA ARG A 175 8.39 2.61 -2.76
C ARG A 175 7.34 3.47 -2.06
N MET A 176 6.11 3.53 -2.56
CA MET A 176 5.01 4.26 -1.88
C MET A 176 4.78 3.72 -0.46
N MET A 177 4.87 2.40 -0.28
CA MET A 177 4.71 1.74 1.03
C MET A 177 5.84 2.13 1.99
N THR A 178 7.10 2.02 1.56
CA THR A 178 8.25 2.34 2.43
C THR A 178 8.34 3.82 2.76
N GLU A 179 8.01 4.72 1.84
CA GLU A 179 7.89 6.17 2.12
C GLU A 179 6.78 6.47 3.13
N TYR A 180 5.66 5.74 3.07
CA TYR A 180 4.62 5.88 4.09
C TYR A 180 5.12 5.43 5.46
N ALA A 181 5.82 4.30 5.55
CA ALA A 181 6.42 3.84 6.80
C ALA A 181 7.43 4.85 7.34
N HIS A 182 8.33 5.36 6.49
CA HIS A 182 9.28 6.41 6.85
C HIS A 182 8.59 7.65 7.43
N SER A 183 7.55 8.15 6.75
CA SER A 183 6.79 9.32 7.22
C SER A 183 6.11 9.12 8.59
N ARG A 184 5.85 7.88 8.99
CA ARG A 184 5.17 7.52 10.25
C ARG A 184 6.13 7.16 11.38
N THR A 185 7.32 6.71 11.06
CA THR A 185 8.25 6.10 12.03
C THR A 185 9.61 6.80 12.08
N GLY A 186 9.98 7.57 11.08
CA GLY A 186 11.34 8.06 10.87
C GLY A 186 12.32 7.00 10.38
N ILE A 187 11.88 5.75 10.19
CA ILE A 187 12.72 4.63 9.77
C ILE A 187 12.61 4.48 8.26
N ASP A 188 13.73 4.62 7.54
CA ASP A 188 13.81 4.46 6.08
C ASP A 188 14.46 3.11 5.75
N ILE A 189 13.74 2.24 5.07
CA ILE A 189 14.22 0.96 4.56
C ILE A 189 13.82 0.85 3.10
N ASN A 190 14.82 0.72 2.22
CA ASN A 190 14.56 0.52 0.79
C ASN A 190 13.89 -0.85 0.56
N PRO A 191 12.83 -0.96 -0.29
CA PRO A 191 12.17 -2.22 -0.54
C PRO A 191 13.08 -3.29 -1.19
N GLY A 192 14.18 -2.88 -1.80
CA GLY A 192 15.18 -3.78 -2.40
C GLY A 192 16.33 -4.19 -1.47
N ALA A 193 16.30 -3.77 -0.19
CA ALA A 193 17.34 -4.08 0.77
C ALA A 193 17.38 -5.57 1.14
#